data_78c7a2f8160eb4e16550913a7f2360cb
#
_entry.id   78c7a2f8160eb4e16550913a7f2360cb
#
_cell.length_a   1.000
_cell.length_b   1.000
_cell.length_c   1.000
_cell.angle_alpha   90.00
_cell.angle_beta   90.00
_cell.angle_gamma   90.00
#
_symmetry.space_group_name_H-M   'P 1'
#
loop_
_entity.id
_entity.type
_entity.pdbx_description
1 polymer ?
#
loop_
_entity_poly.entity_id
_entity_poly.type
_entity_poly.pdbx_seq_one_letter_code
_entity_poly.pdbx_strand_id
1 'polypeptide(L)'
;NILILISVLFANILFVNIQSIIKHQILYSTFPMRLRWRFHNLLLKQSLDFFHNDFAGRLSAKVMQTALAIREFWIILGDMLAYVSIYFITVSIVLGAISPTLLIPLMVWLGLFLLSAWFFIPRLSKVSQQQADARAVMTGRVTDAYTNIQTVKLFAHAGRESQYAKASMKEFMTTVYAQMRLGTLFEVSINLLSAVLFVGVIGTAVWLWTQGLAALGVIAATTAMILKLNSMAEFMMWHMSALFENVGTIQDGMQTLGKKINIQDKPDAKPLTVKQGEIVFKDVTFAYNNKNVIDHFNLHIKAGEKIGIVGRSGAGKSTLIQLLLHFYHLKEGAILIDGQNIEDVTQDSLRANIALVTQDTSLLHRSVAENIKYGRPDATDLDMQSAVHKAKAAEFIPQLVDLKGRSGYEAQVGERGVKLSGGQRQRIAIARVFLKDAPILILDEATSALDSEVEAAIQSSLNDLMVDKTVIAIAHRLSTIAQMDRLIVLDEGRIAEQGTHEELIAKNGIYAQLWKRQTGGFLIEQKVV
;
A
#
# COMPACT_ATOMS: atom_id res chain seq x y z
N ASN A 1 26.86 -13.40 -53.91
CA ASN A 1 27.24 -13.71 -52.49
C ASN A 1 27.59 -12.45 -51.65
N ILE A 2 28.32 -11.44 -52.16
CA ILE A 2 28.67 -10.22 -51.43
C ILE A 2 27.41 -9.37 -51.15
N LEU A 3 26.50 -9.23 -52.11
CA LEU A 3 25.24 -8.50 -51.94
C LEU A 3 24.35 -9.12 -50.85
N ILE A 4 24.31 -10.44 -50.77
CA ILE A 4 23.56 -11.16 -49.71
C ILE A 4 24.18 -10.89 -48.35
N LEU A 5 25.49 -10.89 -48.24
CA LEU A 5 26.22 -10.59 -47.00
C LEU A 5 25.92 -9.16 -46.55
N ILE A 6 25.97 -8.20 -47.45
CA ILE A 6 25.67 -6.77 -47.17
C ILE A 6 24.22 -6.60 -46.73
N SER A 7 23.27 -7.24 -47.41
CA SER A 7 21.84 -7.14 -47.03
C SER A 7 21.54 -7.79 -45.68
N VAL A 8 22.17 -8.91 -45.34
CA VAL A 8 22.05 -9.55 -44.03
C VAL A 8 22.65 -8.68 -42.92
N LEU A 9 23.82 -8.07 -43.16
CA LEU A 9 24.44 -7.15 -42.21
C LEU A 9 23.55 -5.92 -41.97
N PHE A 10 22.98 -5.33 -43.03
CA PHE A 10 22.11 -4.17 -42.93
C PHE A 10 20.80 -4.52 -42.20
N ALA A 11 20.19 -5.65 -42.53
CA ALA A 11 18.99 -6.15 -41.87
C ALA A 11 19.24 -6.42 -40.37
N ASN A 12 20.42 -6.99 -40.04
CA ASN A 12 20.80 -7.21 -38.64
C ASN A 12 20.95 -5.88 -37.87
N ILE A 13 21.64 -4.88 -38.45
CA ILE A 13 21.80 -3.57 -37.82
C ILE A 13 20.41 -2.92 -37.60
N LEU A 14 19.53 -2.96 -38.59
CA LEU A 14 18.17 -2.43 -38.47
C LEU A 14 17.38 -3.13 -37.36
N PHE A 15 17.42 -4.48 -37.34
CA PHE A 15 16.73 -5.28 -36.33
C PHE A 15 17.22 -5.01 -34.92
N VAL A 16 18.54 -4.97 -34.72
CA VAL A 16 19.17 -4.66 -33.40
C VAL A 16 18.78 -3.26 -32.93
N ASN A 17 18.76 -2.26 -33.81
CA ASN A 17 18.33 -0.91 -33.44
C ASN A 17 16.86 -0.86 -33.07
N ILE A 18 15.96 -1.50 -33.83
CA ILE A 18 14.54 -1.58 -33.50
C ILE A 18 14.34 -2.29 -32.15
N GLN A 19 15.01 -3.42 -31.94
CA GLN A 19 14.97 -4.16 -30.67
C GLN A 19 15.45 -3.27 -29.51
N SER A 20 16.55 -2.54 -29.70
CA SER A 20 17.09 -1.62 -28.71
C SER A 20 16.09 -0.51 -28.35
N ILE A 21 15.45 0.10 -29.35
CA ILE A 21 14.43 1.14 -29.14
C ILE A 21 13.25 0.57 -28.34
N ILE A 22 12.70 -0.57 -28.76
CA ILE A 22 11.59 -1.23 -28.05
C ILE A 22 11.99 -1.56 -26.60
N LYS A 23 13.16 -2.15 -26.42
CA LYS A 23 13.64 -2.58 -25.11
C LYS A 23 13.84 -1.38 -24.18
N HIS A 24 14.55 -0.33 -24.62
CA HIS A 24 14.87 0.82 -23.76
C HIS A 24 13.72 1.79 -23.59
N GLN A 25 13.01 2.15 -24.67
CA GLN A 25 11.97 3.17 -24.62
C GLN A 25 10.63 2.62 -24.09
N ILE A 26 10.31 1.37 -24.35
CA ILE A 26 9.02 0.78 -23.94
C ILE A 26 9.18 -0.08 -22.69
N LEU A 27 10.02 -1.14 -22.75
CA LEU A 27 10.08 -2.12 -21.66
C LEU A 27 10.79 -1.58 -20.42
N TYR A 28 11.92 -0.88 -20.57
CA TYR A 28 12.64 -0.33 -19.41
C TYR A 28 12.01 0.92 -18.82
N SER A 29 11.40 1.79 -19.63
CA SER A 29 10.86 3.08 -19.18
C SER A 29 9.35 3.05 -18.93
N THR A 30 8.57 2.91 -19.99
CA THR A 30 7.11 3.15 -19.95
C THR A 30 6.33 2.02 -19.28
N PHE A 31 6.71 0.76 -19.51
CA PHE A 31 5.99 -0.41 -19.03
C PHE A 31 5.91 -0.50 -17.49
N PRO A 32 7.03 -0.42 -16.73
CA PRO A 32 6.95 -0.47 -15.28
C PRO A 32 6.22 0.73 -14.68
N MET A 33 6.29 1.92 -15.33
CA MET A 33 5.56 3.09 -14.86
C MET A 33 4.05 2.92 -15.00
N ARG A 34 3.58 2.35 -16.13
CA ARG A 34 2.16 2.01 -16.31
C ARG A 34 1.66 0.97 -15.29
N LEU A 35 2.49 -0.02 -14.95
CA LEU A 35 2.16 -1.00 -13.92
C LEU A 35 2.06 -0.36 -12.53
N ARG A 36 3.02 0.48 -12.16
CA ARG A 36 3.00 1.24 -10.90
C ARG A 36 1.74 2.09 -10.78
N TRP A 37 1.38 2.79 -11.86
CA TRP A 37 0.14 3.57 -11.90
C TRP A 37 -1.11 2.71 -11.71
N ARG A 38 -1.19 1.57 -12.38
CA ARG A 38 -2.32 0.63 -12.20
C ARG A 38 -2.39 0.08 -10.78
N PHE A 39 -1.27 -0.33 -10.21
CA PHE A 39 -1.21 -0.82 -8.83
C PHE A 39 -1.56 0.27 -7.82
N HIS A 40 -1.07 1.48 -8.02
CA HIS A 40 -1.43 2.63 -7.19
C HIS A 40 -2.94 2.91 -7.20
N ASN A 41 -3.55 2.97 -8.38
CA ASN A 41 -4.99 3.18 -8.50
C ASN A 41 -5.82 2.02 -7.91
N LEU A 42 -5.31 0.79 -8.00
CA LEU A 42 -5.96 -0.37 -7.39
C LEU A 42 -5.89 -0.29 -5.86
N LEU A 43 -4.75 0.10 -5.30
CA LEU A 43 -4.61 0.29 -3.85
C LEU A 43 -5.50 1.42 -3.34
N LEU A 44 -5.61 2.55 -4.03
CA LEU A 44 -6.50 3.65 -3.62
C LEU A 44 -7.97 3.25 -3.53
N LYS A 45 -8.38 2.17 -4.20
CA LYS A 45 -9.73 1.61 -4.12
C LYS A 45 -9.91 0.59 -2.99
N GLN A 46 -8.84 0.21 -2.29
CA GLN A 46 -8.93 -0.74 -1.19
C GLN A 46 -9.63 -0.14 0.03
N SER A 47 -10.22 -1.02 0.85
CA SER A 47 -10.91 -0.63 2.08
C SER A 47 -9.93 -0.08 3.12
N LEU A 48 -10.45 0.70 4.07
CA LEU A 48 -9.66 1.20 5.20
C LEU A 48 -9.06 0.06 6.04
N ASP A 49 -9.79 -1.04 6.21
CA ASP A 49 -9.34 -2.25 6.90
C ASP A 49 -8.07 -2.85 6.26
N PHE A 50 -7.99 -2.84 4.94
CA PHE A 50 -6.78 -3.28 4.22
C PHE A 50 -5.54 -2.47 4.65
N PHE A 51 -5.67 -1.15 4.78
CA PHE A 51 -4.57 -0.26 5.18
C PHE A 51 -4.24 -0.36 6.67
N HIS A 52 -5.21 -0.66 7.54
CA HIS A 52 -4.95 -0.90 8.97
C HIS A 52 -4.17 -2.18 9.22
N ASN A 53 -4.32 -3.17 8.34
CA ASN A 53 -3.64 -4.48 8.46
C ASN A 53 -2.29 -4.53 7.74
N ASP A 54 -1.84 -3.42 7.13
CA ASP A 54 -0.56 -3.38 6.42
C ASP A 54 0.14 -2.02 6.59
N PHE A 55 1.47 -2.03 6.57
CA PHE A 55 2.27 -0.81 6.70
C PHE A 55 2.37 -0.08 5.35
N ALA A 56 2.13 1.25 5.34
CA ALA A 56 2.21 2.08 4.14
C ALA A 56 3.56 1.96 3.40
N GLY A 57 4.66 1.90 4.14
CA GLY A 57 6.00 1.69 3.57
C GLY A 57 6.14 0.34 2.87
N ARG A 58 5.56 -0.73 3.43
CA ARG A 58 5.54 -2.07 2.82
C ARG A 58 4.71 -2.09 1.54
N LEU A 59 3.53 -1.49 1.56
CA LEU A 59 2.66 -1.37 0.38
C LEU A 59 3.35 -0.59 -0.75
N SER A 60 3.97 0.55 -0.43
CA SER A 60 4.73 1.35 -1.39
C SER A 60 5.89 0.56 -2.00
N ALA A 61 6.68 -0.15 -1.17
CA ALA A 61 7.75 -1.01 -1.64
C ALA A 61 7.23 -2.11 -2.58
N LYS A 62 6.11 -2.77 -2.23
CA LYS A 62 5.49 -3.80 -3.09
C LYS A 62 5.07 -3.25 -4.45
N VAL A 63 4.41 -2.08 -4.51
CA VAL A 63 4.05 -1.43 -5.78
C VAL A 63 5.28 -1.19 -6.65
N MET A 64 6.35 -0.65 -6.05
CA MET A 64 7.55 -0.29 -6.79
C MET A 64 8.33 -1.52 -7.27
N GLN A 65 8.53 -2.50 -6.39
CA GLN A 65 9.34 -3.69 -6.68
C GLN A 65 8.63 -4.69 -7.59
N THR A 66 7.33 -4.94 -7.39
CA THR A 66 6.56 -5.87 -8.23
C THR A 66 6.52 -5.42 -9.68
N ALA A 67 6.34 -4.12 -9.93
CA ALA A 67 6.35 -3.59 -11.29
C ALA A 67 7.70 -3.77 -12.00
N LEU A 68 8.80 -3.62 -11.25
CA LEU A 68 10.16 -3.88 -11.77
C LEU A 68 10.38 -5.37 -12.00
N ALA A 69 9.98 -6.21 -11.06
CA ALA A 69 10.15 -7.65 -11.17
C ALA A 69 9.38 -8.23 -12.38
N ILE A 70 8.16 -7.75 -12.65
CA ILE A 70 7.39 -8.14 -13.85
C ILE A 70 8.14 -7.73 -15.13
N ARG A 71 8.72 -6.52 -15.16
CA ARG A 71 9.54 -6.06 -16.30
C ARG A 71 10.74 -6.99 -16.52
N GLU A 72 11.53 -7.23 -15.48
CA GLU A 72 12.74 -8.07 -15.56
C GLU A 72 12.38 -9.51 -15.95
N PHE A 73 11.30 -10.06 -15.41
CA PHE A 73 10.80 -11.38 -15.78
C PHE A 73 10.59 -11.50 -17.29
N TRP A 74 9.86 -10.55 -17.90
CA TRP A 74 9.56 -10.58 -19.32
C TRP A 74 10.79 -10.35 -20.20
N ILE A 75 11.73 -9.49 -19.76
CA ILE A 75 12.98 -9.25 -20.49
C ILE A 75 13.86 -10.48 -20.46
N ILE A 76 14.08 -11.06 -19.28
CA ILE A 76 14.91 -12.26 -19.13
C ILE A 76 14.30 -13.44 -19.91
N LEU A 77 12.99 -13.64 -19.77
CA LEU A 77 12.30 -14.72 -20.47
C LEU A 77 12.37 -14.55 -21.99
N GLY A 78 12.15 -13.34 -22.48
CA GLY A 78 12.24 -13.02 -23.90
C GLY A 78 13.66 -13.21 -24.46
N ASP A 79 14.66 -12.67 -23.77
CA ASP A 79 16.07 -12.82 -24.16
C ASP A 79 16.50 -14.30 -24.13
N MET A 80 16.11 -15.06 -23.08
CA MET A 80 16.41 -16.50 -23.00
C MET A 80 15.76 -17.29 -24.13
N LEU A 81 14.44 -17.15 -24.29
CA LEU A 81 13.71 -17.94 -25.29
C LEU A 81 14.16 -17.61 -26.71
N ALA A 82 14.28 -16.33 -27.07
CA ALA A 82 14.69 -15.94 -28.41
C ALA A 82 16.13 -16.31 -28.70
N TYR A 83 17.07 -15.85 -27.85
CA TYR A 83 18.50 -15.99 -28.12
C TYR A 83 18.97 -17.44 -28.08
N VAL A 84 18.59 -18.19 -27.05
CA VAL A 84 19.01 -19.58 -26.87
C VAL A 84 18.34 -20.49 -27.91
N SER A 85 17.03 -20.32 -28.15
CA SER A 85 16.31 -21.18 -29.11
C SER A 85 16.80 -20.99 -30.55
N ILE A 86 16.97 -19.71 -30.96
CA ILE A 86 17.46 -19.40 -32.32
C ILE A 86 18.85 -20.00 -32.52
N TYR A 87 19.74 -19.82 -31.54
CA TYR A 87 21.10 -20.34 -31.68
C TYR A 87 21.15 -21.86 -31.64
N PHE A 88 20.40 -22.51 -30.74
CA PHE A 88 20.32 -23.95 -30.64
C PHE A 88 19.79 -24.58 -31.95
N ILE A 89 18.72 -24.01 -32.52
CA ILE A 89 18.16 -24.43 -33.80
C ILE A 89 19.19 -24.28 -34.93
N THR A 90 19.86 -23.11 -34.96
CA THR A 90 20.89 -22.85 -35.98
C THR A 90 22.04 -23.84 -35.90
N VAL A 91 22.58 -24.10 -34.71
CA VAL A 91 23.63 -25.09 -34.49
C VAL A 91 23.16 -26.49 -34.90
N SER A 92 21.94 -26.87 -34.53
CA SER A 92 21.38 -28.17 -34.90
C SER A 92 21.25 -28.34 -36.41
N ILE A 93 20.80 -27.32 -37.15
CA ILE A 93 20.70 -27.34 -38.60
C ILE A 93 22.09 -27.49 -39.25
N VAL A 94 23.04 -26.68 -38.80
CA VAL A 94 24.41 -26.69 -39.37
C VAL A 94 25.12 -28.01 -39.09
N LEU A 95 25.08 -28.50 -37.84
CA LEU A 95 25.69 -29.80 -37.48
C LEU A 95 25.01 -30.96 -38.23
N GLY A 96 23.68 -30.94 -38.34
CA GLY A 96 22.92 -31.95 -39.10
C GLY A 96 23.21 -31.94 -40.59
N ALA A 97 23.45 -30.76 -41.19
CA ALA A 97 23.86 -30.64 -42.60
C ALA A 97 25.26 -31.16 -42.87
N ILE A 98 26.17 -31.07 -41.87
CA ILE A 98 27.53 -31.63 -41.94
C ILE A 98 27.45 -33.17 -41.82
N SER A 99 26.86 -33.66 -40.74
CA SER A 99 26.61 -35.08 -40.50
C SER A 99 25.52 -35.28 -39.44
N PRO A 100 24.51 -36.12 -39.69
CA PRO A 100 23.48 -36.45 -38.68
C PRO A 100 24.06 -37.06 -37.40
N THR A 101 25.22 -37.69 -37.44
CA THR A 101 25.88 -38.28 -36.27
C THR A 101 26.34 -37.22 -35.25
N LEU A 102 26.62 -36.00 -35.69
CA LEU A 102 26.96 -34.87 -34.80
C LEU A 102 25.74 -34.38 -33.96
N LEU A 103 24.54 -34.68 -34.39
CA LEU A 103 23.33 -34.34 -33.63
C LEU A 103 23.15 -35.23 -32.39
N ILE A 104 23.67 -36.47 -32.40
CA ILE A 104 23.47 -37.42 -31.29
C ILE A 104 23.98 -36.84 -29.96
N PRO A 105 25.26 -36.46 -29.83
CA PRO A 105 25.76 -35.91 -28.57
C PRO A 105 25.08 -34.57 -28.20
N LEU A 106 24.66 -33.76 -29.18
CA LEU A 106 23.93 -32.51 -28.93
C LEU A 106 22.54 -32.80 -28.34
N MET A 107 21.80 -33.77 -28.87
CA MET A 107 20.45 -34.12 -28.36
C MET A 107 20.52 -34.81 -27.00
N VAL A 108 21.53 -35.66 -26.78
CA VAL A 108 21.78 -36.27 -25.47
C VAL A 108 22.05 -35.16 -24.42
N TRP A 109 22.92 -34.20 -24.77
CA TRP A 109 23.19 -33.05 -23.89
C TRP A 109 21.91 -32.24 -23.62
N LEU A 110 21.09 -31.96 -24.61
CA LEU A 110 19.82 -31.24 -24.42
C LEU A 110 18.89 -31.99 -23.47
N GLY A 111 18.76 -33.28 -23.61
CA GLY A 111 17.95 -34.14 -22.74
C GLY A 111 18.43 -34.08 -21.29
N LEU A 112 19.76 -34.18 -21.06
CA LEU A 112 20.36 -34.07 -19.74
C LEU A 112 20.26 -32.67 -19.14
N PHE A 113 20.37 -31.64 -19.98
CA PHE A 113 20.18 -30.26 -19.58
C PHE A 113 18.74 -30.01 -19.11
N LEU A 114 17.75 -30.46 -19.86
CA LEU A 114 16.34 -30.35 -19.49
C LEU A 114 16.02 -31.12 -18.21
N LEU A 115 16.61 -32.31 -18.04
CA LEU A 115 16.49 -33.09 -16.81
C LEU A 115 17.09 -32.38 -15.61
N SER A 116 18.27 -31.79 -15.77
CA SER A 116 18.92 -30.96 -14.74
C SER A 116 18.04 -29.75 -14.39
N ALA A 117 17.54 -29.04 -15.37
CA ALA A 117 16.64 -27.91 -15.17
C ALA A 117 15.36 -28.34 -14.41
N TRP A 118 14.73 -29.44 -14.82
CA TRP A 118 13.55 -29.97 -14.14
C TRP A 118 13.82 -30.35 -12.67
N PHE A 119 15.03 -30.82 -12.35
CA PHE A 119 15.42 -31.15 -10.98
C PHE A 119 15.70 -29.90 -10.12
N PHE A 120 16.46 -28.92 -10.65
CA PHE A 120 16.92 -27.75 -9.87
C PHE A 120 15.88 -26.64 -9.78
N ILE A 121 15.11 -26.37 -10.84
CA ILE A 121 14.17 -25.25 -10.94
C ILE A 121 13.16 -25.21 -9.78
N PRO A 122 12.41 -26.27 -9.48
CA PRO A 122 11.42 -26.24 -8.39
C PRO A 122 12.07 -26.03 -7.01
N ARG A 123 13.30 -26.56 -6.82
CA ARG A 123 14.04 -26.42 -5.56
C ARG A 123 14.53 -25.01 -5.35
N LEU A 124 15.08 -24.40 -6.39
CA LEU A 124 15.51 -22.99 -6.38
C LEU A 124 14.32 -22.07 -6.13
N SER A 125 13.19 -22.29 -6.77
CA SER A 125 11.97 -21.52 -6.56
C SER A 125 11.50 -21.57 -5.10
N LYS A 126 11.47 -22.75 -4.49
CA LYS A 126 11.09 -22.92 -3.06
C LYS A 126 12.04 -22.18 -2.12
N VAL A 127 13.34 -22.30 -2.33
CA VAL A 127 14.33 -21.63 -1.48
C VAL A 127 14.30 -20.10 -1.69
N SER A 128 14.08 -19.63 -2.92
CA SER A 128 13.89 -18.19 -3.21
C SER A 128 12.68 -17.62 -2.49
N GLN A 129 11.57 -18.36 -2.41
CA GLN A 129 10.41 -17.93 -1.64
C GLN A 129 10.75 -17.81 -0.14
N GLN A 130 11.39 -18.81 0.45
CA GLN A 130 11.84 -18.77 1.85
C GLN A 130 12.79 -17.59 2.11
N GLN A 131 13.66 -17.28 1.17
CA GLN A 131 14.56 -16.13 1.25
C GLN A 131 13.80 -14.80 1.19
N ALA A 132 12.77 -14.69 0.34
CA ALA A 132 11.92 -13.50 0.25
C ALA A 132 11.17 -13.25 1.57
N ASP A 133 10.63 -14.31 2.19
CA ASP A 133 9.94 -14.23 3.48
C ASP A 133 10.91 -13.79 4.60
N ALA A 134 12.09 -14.38 4.68
CA ALA A 134 13.11 -14.01 5.66
C ALA A 134 13.63 -12.57 5.46
N ARG A 135 13.76 -12.13 4.20
CA ARG A 135 14.10 -10.73 3.85
C ARG A 135 13.01 -9.76 4.34
N ALA A 136 11.74 -10.11 4.16
CA ALA A 136 10.62 -9.29 4.62
C ALA A 136 10.61 -9.13 6.14
N VAL A 137 10.86 -10.22 6.89
CA VAL A 137 10.98 -10.18 8.36
C VAL A 137 12.16 -9.31 8.80
N MET A 138 13.34 -9.49 8.19
CA MET A 138 14.53 -8.68 8.48
C MET A 138 14.27 -7.20 8.24
N THR A 139 13.73 -6.86 7.08
CA THR A 139 13.39 -5.47 6.72
C THR A 139 12.36 -4.90 7.67
N GLY A 140 11.33 -5.68 8.04
CA GLY A 140 10.30 -5.27 9.01
C GLY A 140 10.90 -4.88 10.36
N ARG A 141 11.78 -5.71 10.93
CA ARG A 141 12.45 -5.43 12.22
C ARG A 141 13.33 -4.17 12.18
N VAL A 142 14.07 -3.98 11.11
CA VAL A 142 14.92 -2.77 10.94
C VAL A 142 14.04 -1.53 10.79
N THR A 143 12.98 -1.60 10.00
CA THR A 143 12.02 -0.50 9.80
C THR A 143 11.32 -0.14 11.10
N ASP A 144 10.90 -1.13 11.90
CA ASP A 144 10.25 -0.91 13.19
C ASP A 144 11.15 -0.12 14.14
N ALA A 145 12.43 -0.49 14.26
CA ALA A 145 13.40 0.24 15.07
C ALA A 145 13.57 1.69 14.62
N TYR A 146 13.57 1.98 13.31
CA TYR A 146 13.70 3.34 12.78
C TYR A 146 12.41 4.15 12.91
N THR A 147 11.26 3.54 12.73
CA THR A 147 9.96 4.17 12.94
C THR A 147 9.78 4.59 14.40
N ASN A 148 10.22 3.74 15.34
CA ASN A 148 10.14 3.99 16.78
C ASN A 148 11.47 4.50 17.37
N ILE A 149 12.31 5.16 16.58
CA ILE A 149 13.67 5.56 16.99
C ILE A 149 13.69 6.43 18.25
N GLN A 150 12.66 7.24 18.46
CA GLN A 150 12.54 8.06 19.66
C GLN A 150 12.44 7.18 20.91
N THR A 151 11.61 6.13 20.88
CA THR A 151 11.48 5.16 21.98
C THR A 151 12.82 4.45 22.23
N VAL A 152 13.47 3.96 21.17
CA VAL A 152 14.78 3.29 21.25
C VAL A 152 15.82 4.21 21.90
N LYS A 153 15.83 5.50 21.56
CA LYS A 153 16.76 6.49 22.14
C LYS A 153 16.41 6.86 23.57
N LEU A 154 15.12 7.05 23.90
CA LEU A 154 14.67 7.37 25.26
C LEU A 154 15.02 6.31 26.29
N PHE A 155 14.86 5.04 25.93
CA PHE A 155 15.13 3.92 26.82
C PHE A 155 16.59 3.42 26.76
N ALA A 156 17.45 4.04 25.94
CA ALA A 156 18.87 3.72 25.77
C ALA A 156 19.16 2.25 25.38
N HIS A 157 18.24 1.58 24.70
CA HIS A 157 18.34 0.16 24.33
C HIS A 157 18.87 -0.10 22.91
N ALA A 158 19.65 0.82 22.35
CA ALA A 158 20.21 0.68 20.99
C ALA A 158 20.99 -0.64 20.79
N GLY A 159 21.71 -1.11 21.82
CA GLY A 159 22.42 -2.40 21.78
C GLY A 159 21.49 -3.61 21.66
N ARG A 160 20.34 -3.59 22.33
CA ARG A 160 19.31 -4.63 22.25
C ARG A 160 18.66 -4.69 20.86
N GLU A 161 18.31 -3.53 20.32
CA GLU A 161 17.75 -3.42 18.96
C GLU A 161 18.74 -3.85 17.89
N SER A 162 20.02 -3.53 18.06
CA SER A 162 21.09 -4.02 17.16
C SER A 162 21.19 -5.55 17.20
N GLN A 163 21.12 -6.17 18.37
CA GLN A 163 21.13 -7.63 18.50
C GLN A 163 19.88 -8.26 17.88
N TYR A 164 18.70 -7.65 18.04
CA TYR A 164 17.44 -8.12 17.46
C TYR A 164 17.47 -8.07 15.93
N ALA A 165 17.98 -6.98 15.35
CA ALA A 165 18.20 -6.87 13.92
C ALA A 165 19.25 -7.89 13.42
N LYS A 166 20.36 -8.07 14.15
CA LYS A 166 21.41 -9.05 13.82
C LYS A 166 20.89 -10.49 13.83
N ALA A 167 20.00 -10.84 14.74
CA ALA A 167 19.37 -12.15 14.76
C ALA A 167 18.55 -12.42 13.48
N SER A 168 17.76 -11.45 13.03
CA SER A 168 17.01 -11.57 11.76
C SER A 168 17.90 -11.61 10.52
N MET A 169 19.00 -10.86 10.53
CA MET A 169 20.02 -10.94 9.46
C MET A 169 20.66 -12.32 9.41
N LYS A 170 20.93 -12.94 10.58
CA LYS A 170 21.47 -14.31 10.62
C LYS A 170 20.47 -15.33 10.08
N GLU A 171 19.19 -15.18 10.41
CA GLU A 171 18.12 -16.04 9.89
C GLU A 171 18.01 -15.89 8.34
N PHE A 172 18.00 -14.65 7.83
CA PHE A 172 18.04 -14.38 6.40
C PHE A 172 19.27 -15.02 5.74
N MET A 173 20.46 -14.90 6.34
CA MET A 173 21.69 -15.51 5.80
C MET A 173 21.63 -17.03 5.69
N THR A 174 20.88 -17.72 6.55
CA THR A 174 20.71 -19.18 6.41
C THR A 174 19.99 -19.56 5.12
N THR A 175 18.99 -18.77 4.72
CA THR A 175 18.28 -18.97 3.45
C THR A 175 19.15 -18.59 2.24
N VAL A 176 19.94 -17.52 2.37
CA VAL A 176 20.93 -17.13 1.33
C VAL A 176 21.93 -18.26 1.10
N TYR A 177 22.51 -18.83 2.15
CA TYR A 177 23.45 -19.96 2.02
C TYR A 177 22.78 -21.21 1.40
N ALA A 178 21.52 -21.48 1.72
CA ALA A 178 20.78 -22.58 1.11
C ALA A 178 20.61 -22.35 -0.41
N GLN A 179 20.25 -21.15 -0.81
CA GLN A 179 20.15 -20.77 -2.23
C GLN A 179 21.50 -20.85 -2.94
N MET A 180 22.55 -20.29 -2.34
CA MET A 180 23.90 -20.33 -2.93
C MET A 180 24.43 -21.75 -3.12
N ARG A 181 24.23 -22.64 -2.13
CA ARG A 181 24.61 -24.06 -2.27
C ARG A 181 23.90 -24.76 -3.41
N LEU A 182 22.57 -24.52 -3.55
CA LEU A 182 21.78 -25.06 -4.65
C LEU A 182 22.23 -24.47 -6.00
N GLY A 183 22.54 -23.18 -6.03
CA GLY A 183 23.09 -22.50 -7.20
C GLY A 183 24.43 -23.10 -7.62
N THR A 184 25.35 -23.29 -6.67
CA THR A 184 26.66 -23.91 -6.93
C THR A 184 26.51 -25.35 -7.46
N LEU A 185 25.61 -26.16 -6.88
CA LEU A 185 25.36 -27.53 -7.38
C LEU A 185 24.81 -27.52 -8.81
N PHE A 186 23.92 -26.57 -9.12
CA PHE A 186 23.39 -26.41 -10.47
C PHE A 186 24.49 -25.99 -11.44
N GLU A 187 25.35 -25.04 -11.06
CA GLU A 187 26.51 -24.59 -11.83
C GLU A 187 27.48 -25.74 -12.13
N VAL A 188 27.86 -26.51 -11.11
CA VAL A 188 28.70 -27.70 -11.29
C VAL A 188 28.06 -28.72 -12.24
N SER A 189 26.75 -28.94 -12.11
CA SER A 189 25.99 -29.83 -13.03
C SER A 189 26.08 -29.33 -14.48
N ILE A 190 25.87 -28.03 -14.71
CA ILE A 190 25.96 -27.42 -16.04
C ILE A 190 27.38 -27.55 -16.62
N ASN A 191 28.42 -27.27 -15.80
CA ASN A 191 29.81 -27.38 -16.24
C ASN A 191 30.18 -28.81 -16.63
N LEU A 192 29.70 -29.82 -15.87
CA LEU A 192 29.90 -31.23 -16.23
C LEU A 192 29.18 -31.59 -17.54
N LEU A 193 27.95 -31.14 -17.70
CA LEU A 193 27.19 -31.36 -18.94
C LEU A 193 27.85 -30.68 -20.14
N SER A 194 28.42 -29.49 -19.95
CA SER A 194 29.20 -28.78 -20.97
C SER A 194 30.47 -29.53 -21.37
N ALA A 195 31.18 -30.12 -20.42
CA ALA A 195 32.32 -30.96 -20.69
C ALA A 195 31.95 -32.21 -21.51
N VAL A 196 30.81 -32.87 -21.16
CA VAL A 196 30.28 -34.00 -21.92
C VAL A 196 29.90 -33.58 -23.34
N LEU A 197 29.24 -32.45 -23.52
CA LEU A 197 28.91 -31.91 -24.84
C LEU A 197 30.18 -31.66 -25.68
N PHE A 198 31.17 -31.01 -25.08
CA PHE A 198 32.45 -30.67 -25.73
C PHE A 198 33.15 -31.96 -26.22
N VAL A 199 33.38 -32.91 -25.31
CA VAL A 199 34.02 -34.20 -25.65
C VAL A 199 33.19 -34.99 -26.65
N GLY A 200 31.85 -35.04 -26.49
CA GLY A 200 30.95 -35.76 -27.36
C GLY A 200 30.94 -35.24 -28.80
N VAL A 201 30.75 -33.93 -28.98
CA VAL A 201 30.66 -33.35 -30.34
C VAL A 201 32.01 -33.28 -31.02
N ILE A 202 33.06 -32.83 -30.31
CA ILE A 202 34.43 -32.75 -30.90
C ILE A 202 34.97 -34.15 -31.13
N GLY A 203 34.79 -35.09 -30.19
CA GLY A 203 35.18 -36.46 -30.35
C GLY A 203 34.55 -37.10 -31.58
N THR A 204 33.23 -36.87 -31.80
CA THR A 204 32.52 -37.31 -33.00
C THR A 204 33.06 -36.65 -34.27
N ALA A 205 33.38 -35.34 -34.23
CA ALA A 205 33.94 -34.63 -35.38
C ALA A 205 35.33 -35.15 -35.75
N VAL A 206 36.18 -35.42 -34.76
CA VAL A 206 37.53 -36.03 -34.95
C VAL A 206 37.38 -37.44 -35.51
N TRP A 207 36.46 -38.25 -34.98
CA TRP A 207 36.19 -39.60 -35.50
C TRP A 207 35.75 -39.57 -36.98
N LEU A 208 34.81 -38.69 -37.35
CA LEU A 208 34.38 -38.51 -38.74
C LEU A 208 35.56 -38.10 -39.67
N TRP A 209 36.42 -37.24 -39.18
CA TRP A 209 37.64 -36.83 -39.92
C TRP A 209 38.59 -38.00 -40.12
N THR A 210 38.88 -38.82 -39.10
CA THR A 210 39.74 -40.01 -39.24
C THR A 210 39.17 -41.07 -40.19
N GLN A 211 37.85 -41.13 -40.37
CA GLN A 211 37.19 -41.96 -41.34
C GLN A 211 37.12 -41.35 -42.75
N GLY A 212 37.68 -40.14 -42.96
CA GLY A 212 37.59 -39.44 -44.23
C GLY A 212 36.23 -38.90 -44.61
N LEU A 213 35.26 -38.92 -43.66
CA LEU A 213 33.87 -38.51 -43.87
C LEU A 213 33.64 -37.02 -43.62
N ALA A 214 34.64 -36.32 -43.04
CA ALA A 214 34.58 -34.88 -42.79
C ALA A 214 35.93 -34.22 -43.04
N ALA A 215 35.92 -32.95 -43.51
CA ALA A 215 37.12 -32.13 -43.68
C ALA A 215 37.66 -31.60 -42.33
N LEU A 216 38.94 -31.31 -42.24
CA LEU A 216 39.57 -30.73 -41.03
C LEU A 216 38.87 -29.45 -40.53
N GLY A 217 38.35 -28.63 -41.46
CA GLY A 217 37.59 -27.42 -41.12
C GLY A 217 36.32 -27.66 -40.34
N VAL A 218 35.76 -28.87 -40.38
CA VAL A 218 34.59 -29.26 -39.59
C VAL A 218 34.94 -29.29 -38.11
N ILE A 219 36.11 -29.74 -37.71
CA ILE A 219 36.57 -29.75 -36.32
C ILE A 219 36.64 -28.32 -35.78
N ALA A 220 37.21 -27.40 -36.55
CA ALA A 220 37.32 -25.98 -36.14
C ALA A 220 35.93 -25.34 -36.03
N ALA A 221 35.04 -25.59 -37.01
CA ALA A 221 33.66 -25.04 -37.00
C ALA A 221 32.84 -25.56 -35.83
N THR A 222 32.84 -26.88 -35.61
CA THR A 222 32.11 -27.50 -34.48
C THR A 222 32.62 -27.04 -33.14
N THR A 223 33.96 -26.90 -32.98
CA THR A 223 34.57 -26.37 -31.75
C THR A 223 34.07 -24.95 -31.46
N ALA A 224 34.12 -24.04 -32.44
CA ALA A 224 33.63 -22.69 -32.28
C ALA A 224 32.14 -22.63 -31.91
N MET A 225 31.30 -23.47 -32.54
CA MET A 225 29.86 -23.53 -32.23
C MET A 225 29.58 -24.04 -30.81
N ILE A 226 30.32 -25.08 -30.38
CA ILE A 226 30.12 -25.63 -29.03
C ILE A 226 30.63 -24.70 -27.95
N LEU A 227 31.74 -24.02 -28.14
CA LEU A 227 32.22 -22.98 -27.22
C LEU A 227 31.16 -21.85 -27.06
N LYS A 228 30.56 -21.44 -28.16
CA LYS A 228 29.49 -20.44 -28.10
C LYS A 228 28.24 -20.98 -27.38
N LEU A 229 27.83 -22.23 -27.62
CA LEU A 229 26.72 -22.89 -26.93
C LEU A 229 26.99 -22.99 -25.42
N ASN A 230 28.24 -23.31 -25.03
CA ASN A 230 28.64 -23.32 -23.62
C ASN A 230 28.48 -21.94 -22.97
N SER A 231 28.95 -20.88 -23.60
CA SER A 231 28.80 -19.52 -23.09
C SER A 231 27.31 -19.11 -22.94
N MET A 232 26.41 -19.68 -23.76
CA MET A 232 24.98 -19.48 -23.62
C MET A 232 24.38 -20.26 -22.45
N ALA A 233 24.87 -21.47 -22.17
CA ALA A 233 24.44 -22.24 -21.01
C ALA A 233 24.80 -21.50 -19.70
N GLU A 234 26.00 -20.91 -19.62
CA GLU A 234 26.42 -20.05 -18.52
C GLU A 234 25.54 -18.79 -18.40
N PHE A 235 25.24 -18.13 -19.53
CA PHE A 235 24.33 -16.99 -19.57
C PHE A 235 22.94 -17.37 -19.04
N MET A 236 22.39 -18.51 -19.46
CA MET A 236 21.11 -19.01 -18.96
C MET A 236 21.13 -19.22 -17.45
N MET A 237 22.18 -19.81 -16.90
CA MET A 237 22.30 -20.08 -15.47
C MET A 237 22.22 -18.78 -14.64
N TRP A 238 22.95 -17.73 -15.03
CA TRP A 238 22.88 -16.42 -14.37
C TRP A 238 21.49 -15.82 -14.43
N HIS A 239 20.85 -15.85 -15.59
CA HIS A 239 19.51 -15.31 -15.76
C HIS A 239 18.42 -16.14 -15.08
N MET A 240 18.61 -17.45 -14.93
CA MET A 240 17.69 -18.30 -14.19
C MET A 240 17.58 -17.91 -12.73
N SER A 241 18.72 -17.60 -12.06
CA SER A 241 18.69 -17.14 -10.68
C SER A 241 17.89 -15.85 -10.52
N ALA A 242 18.17 -14.86 -11.40
CA ALA A 242 17.43 -13.60 -11.42
C ALA A 242 15.94 -13.79 -11.76
N LEU A 243 15.62 -14.73 -12.66
CA LEU A 243 14.23 -15.07 -13.03
C LEU A 243 13.44 -15.55 -11.79
N PHE A 244 14.03 -16.46 -11.00
CA PHE A 244 13.36 -16.98 -9.80
C PHE A 244 13.21 -15.91 -8.71
N GLU A 245 14.19 -15.05 -8.51
CA GLU A 245 14.07 -13.93 -7.59
C GLU A 245 12.92 -13.00 -8.00
N ASN A 246 12.81 -12.71 -9.29
CA ASN A 246 11.70 -11.92 -9.83
C ASN A 246 10.36 -12.61 -9.67
N VAL A 247 10.26 -13.92 -9.93
CA VAL A 247 9.03 -14.70 -9.72
C VAL A 247 8.61 -14.65 -8.25
N GLY A 248 9.52 -14.83 -7.31
CA GLY A 248 9.24 -14.70 -5.87
C GLY A 248 8.72 -13.29 -5.50
N THR A 249 9.36 -12.26 -6.02
CA THR A 249 8.93 -10.86 -5.81
C THR A 249 7.56 -10.58 -6.41
N ILE A 250 7.25 -11.15 -7.59
CA ILE A 250 5.93 -11.04 -8.23
C ILE A 250 4.88 -11.74 -7.38
N GLN A 251 5.14 -12.96 -6.91
CA GLN A 251 4.21 -13.72 -6.08
C GLN A 251 3.89 -13.00 -4.78
N ASP A 252 4.91 -12.53 -4.04
CA ASP A 252 4.71 -11.74 -2.82
C ASP A 252 3.93 -10.46 -3.08
N GLY A 253 4.27 -9.74 -4.14
CA GLY A 253 3.54 -8.53 -4.55
C GLY A 253 2.08 -8.82 -4.89
N MET A 254 1.83 -9.85 -5.71
CA MET A 254 0.47 -10.20 -6.15
C MET A 254 -0.41 -10.74 -5.03
N GLN A 255 0.14 -11.40 -3.99
CA GLN A 255 -0.60 -11.79 -2.80
C GLN A 255 -1.23 -10.57 -2.08
N THR A 256 -0.58 -9.41 -2.15
CA THR A 256 -1.10 -8.17 -1.56
C THR A 256 -1.91 -7.36 -2.55
N LEU A 257 -1.36 -7.10 -3.75
CA LEU A 257 -1.98 -6.26 -4.77
C LEU A 257 -3.20 -6.93 -5.43
N GLY A 258 -3.27 -8.26 -5.43
CA GLY A 258 -4.37 -9.05 -5.97
C GLY A 258 -5.50 -9.32 -4.97
N LYS A 259 -5.43 -8.79 -3.73
CA LYS A 259 -6.53 -8.92 -2.77
C LYS A 259 -7.79 -8.28 -3.33
N LYS A 260 -8.92 -9.00 -3.16
CA LYS A 260 -10.22 -8.50 -3.56
C LYS A 260 -10.56 -7.20 -2.82
N ILE A 261 -11.10 -6.23 -3.54
CA ILE A 261 -11.60 -4.99 -2.95
C ILE A 261 -12.93 -5.33 -2.26
N ASN A 262 -12.96 -5.19 -0.95
CA ASN A 262 -14.11 -5.62 -0.16
C ASN A 262 -15.31 -4.66 -0.33
N ILE A 263 -15.06 -3.34 -0.35
CA ILE A 263 -16.11 -2.33 -0.42
C ILE A 263 -16.04 -1.67 -1.79
N GLN A 264 -17.06 -1.92 -2.61
CA GLN A 264 -17.19 -1.37 -3.95
C GLN A 264 -18.59 -0.79 -4.12
N ASP A 265 -18.68 0.26 -4.92
CA ASP A 265 -19.98 0.79 -5.33
C ASP A 265 -20.73 -0.26 -6.15
N LYS A 266 -22.03 -0.37 -5.95
CA LYS A 266 -22.89 -1.21 -6.79
C LYS A 266 -22.87 -0.67 -8.23
N PRO A 267 -23.02 -1.53 -9.27
CA PRO A 267 -22.99 -1.07 -10.66
C PRO A 267 -24.03 0.01 -10.99
N ASP A 268 -25.15 0.04 -10.26
CA ASP A 268 -26.27 0.96 -10.38
C ASP A 268 -26.29 2.06 -9.29
N ALA A 269 -25.22 2.15 -8.48
CA ALA A 269 -25.12 3.15 -7.42
C ALA A 269 -25.21 4.57 -7.99
N LYS A 270 -26.11 5.37 -7.39
CA LYS A 270 -26.34 6.77 -7.78
C LYS A 270 -25.60 7.71 -6.82
N PRO A 271 -25.28 8.93 -7.23
CA PRO A 271 -24.78 9.94 -6.30
C PRO A 271 -25.80 10.23 -5.20
N LEU A 272 -25.36 10.27 -3.94
CA LEU A 272 -26.18 10.70 -2.80
C LEU A 272 -26.57 12.17 -2.96
N THR A 273 -27.84 12.47 -2.83
CA THR A 273 -28.36 13.84 -2.79
C THR A 273 -28.91 14.14 -1.42
N VAL A 274 -28.22 14.97 -0.64
CA VAL A 274 -28.66 15.38 0.69
C VAL A 274 -29.45 16.67 0.56
N LYS A 275 -30.70 16.66 1.07
CA LYS A 275 -31.60 17.83 1.08
C LYS A 275 -31.77 18.39 2.48
N GLN A 276 -31.92 17.53 3.46
CA GLN A 276 -32.22 17.88 4.85
C GLN A 276 -31.16 17.35 5.81
N GLY A 277 -30.50 16.24 5.47
CA GLY A 277 -29.47 15.61 6.30
C GLY A 277 -30.04 14.76 7.43
N GLU A 278 -31.25 14.20 7.27
CA GLU A 278 -31.81 13.21 8.18
C GLU A 278 -31.01 11.91 8.11
N ILE A 279 -30.71 11.28 9.26
CA ILE A 279 -29.95 10.03 9.34
C ILE A 279 -30.73 8.99 10.14
N VAL A 280 -30.89 7.80 9.55
CA VAL A 280 -31.62 6.70 10.22
C VAL A 280 -30.80 5.43 10.20
N PHE A 281 -30.50 4.91 11.39
CA PHE A 281 -29.97 3.56 11.59
C PHE A 281 -31.15 2.62 11.86
N LYS A 282 -31.34 1.60 11.00
CA LYS A 282 -32.44 0.63 11.11
C LYS A 282 -31.87 -0.73 11.40
N ASP A 283 -32.01 -1.20 12.63
CA ASP A 283 -31.63 -2.54 13.08
C ASP A 283 -30.19 -2.94 12.71
N VAL A 284 -29.27 -2.00 12.89
CA VAL A 284 -27.89 -2.14 12.45
C VAL A 284 -27.13 -3.10 13.36
N THR A 285 -26.59 -4.16 12.75
CA THR A 285 -25.69 -5.11 13.41
C THR A 285 -24.35 -5.16 12.67
N PHE A 286 -23.26 -5.11 13.44
CA PHE A 286 -21.90 -5.18 12.90
C PHE A 286 -20.96 -5.95 13.83
N ALA A 287 -20.04 -6.72 13.24
CA ALA A 287 -19.04 -7.52 13.96
C ALA A 287 -17.65 -7.37 13.35
N TYR A 288 -16.62 -7.26 14.20
CA TYR A 288 -15.23 -7.51 13.83
C TYR A 288 -14.88 -8.96 14.16
N ASN A 289 -14.38 -9.72 13.18
CA ASN A 289 -13.94 -11.12 13.39
C ASN A 289 -14.93 -11.95 14.23
N ASN A 290 -16.21 -11.95 13.87
CA ASN A 290 -17.31 -12.65 14.54
C ASN A 290 -17.71 -12.15 15.95
N LYS A 291 -17.08 -11.08 16.46
CA LYS A 291 -17.52 -10.44 17.71
C LYS A 291 -18.40 -9.24 17.39
N ASN A 292 -19.70 -9.30 17.77
CA ASN A 292 -20.60 -8.17 17.61
C ASN A 292 -20.08 -6.98 18.42
N VAL A 293 -19.97 -5.82 17.74
CA VAL A 293 -19.58 -4.53 18.32
C VAL A 293 -20.74 -3.56 18.31
N ILE A 294 -21.61 -3.66 17.31
CA ILE A 294 -22.91 -2.98 17.24
C ILE A 294 -23.96 -4.07 17.09
N ASP A 295 -25.03 -3.99 17.88
CA ASP A 295 -26.00 -5.06 17.99
C ASP A 295 -27.43 -4.49 18.04
N HIS A 296 -28.22 -4.76 16.97
CA HIS A 296 -29.61 -4.28 16.79
C HIS A 296 -29.78 -2.78 17.07
N PHE A 297 -28.85 -1.97 16.59
CA PHE A 297 -28.81 -0.54 16.85
C PHE A 297 -29.83 0.22 16.01
N ASN A 298 -30.71 0.94 16.68
CA ASN A 298 -31.77 1.75 16.07
C ASN A 298 -31.64 3.20 16.54
N LEU A 299 -31.43 4.14 15.62
CA LEU A 299 -31.31 5.56 15.93
C LEU A 299 -31.88 6.40 14.78
N HIS A 300 -32.70 7.37 15.10
CA HIS A 300 -33.20 8.38 14.18
C HIS A 300 -32.66 9.75 14.60
N ILE A 301 -31.94 10.41 13.71
CA ILE A 301 -31.38 11.76 13.87
C ILE A 301 -32.13 12.66 12.89
N LYS A 302 -32.87 13.64 13.42
CA LYS A 302 -33.63 14.58 12.60
C LYS A 302 -32.74 15.52 11.83
N ALA A 303 -33.21 16.08 10.74
CA ALA A 303 -32.55 17.14 9.99
C ALA A 303 -32.18 18.31 10.89
N GLY A 304 -30.90 18.74 10.86
CA GLY A 304 -30.40 19.82 11.68
C GLY A 304 -30.23 19.52 13.17
N GLU A 305 -30.57 18.31 13.63
CA GLU A 305 -30.41 17.89 15.02
C GLU A 305 -28.92 17.71 15.37
N LYS A 306 -28.51 18.16 16.55
CA LYS A 306 -27.18 18.00 17.09
C LYS A 306 -27.19 16.94 18.18
N ILE A 307 -26.63 15.77 17.91
CA ILE A 307 -26.57 14.68 18.89
C ILE A 307 -25.15 14.47 19.42
N GLY A 308 -25.07 14.15 20.73
CA GLY A 308 -23.84 13.71 21.37
C GLY A 308 -23.86 12.21 21.63
N ILE A 309 -22.85 11.47 21.16
CA ILE A 309 -22.66 10.05 21.46
C ILE A 309 -21.65 9.93 22.60
N VAL A 310 -22.10 9.36 23.71
CA VAL A 310 -21.32 9.16 24.93
C VAL A 310 -21.25 7.67 25.26
N GLY A 311 -20.22 7.22 25.92
CA GLY A 311 -20.08 5.82 26.35
C GLY A 311 -18.65 5.48 26.73
N ARG A 312 -18.47 4.32 27.35
CA ARG A 312 -17.17 3.80 27.74
C ARG A 312 -16.26 3.59 26.54
N SER A 313 -14.93 3.51 26.77
CA SER A 313 -14.00 3.07 25.72
C SER A 313 -14.40 1.67 25.24
N GLY A 314 -14.40 1.44 23.93
CA GLY A 314 -14.83 0.16 23.34
C GLY A 314 -16.33 -0.03 23.18
N ALA A 315 -17.20 0.94 23.56
CA ALA A 315 -18.66 0.83 23.41
C ALA A 315 -19.16 0.85 21.96
N GLY A 316 -18.30 1.12 20.95
CA GLY A 316 -18.66 1.11 19.52
C GLY A 316 -18.85 2.50 18.90
N LYS A 317 -18.53 3.61 19.61
CA LYS A 317 -18.73 4.98 19.11
C LYS A 317 -18.05 5.28 17.78
N SER A 318 -16.74 5.03 17.68
CA SER A 318 -15.98 5.25 16.43
C SER A 318 -16.41 4.26 15.33
N THR A 319 -16.86 3.06 15.70
CA THR A 319 -17.41 2.08 14.76
C THR A 319 -18.67 2.61 14.08
N LEU A 320 -19.59 3.28 14.80
CA LEU A 320 -20.79 3.88 14.21
C LEU A 320 -20.44 4.93 13.14
N ILE A 321 -19.41 5.78 13.39
CA ILE A 321 -18.93 6.73 12.38
C ILE A 321 -18.37 6.01 11.16
N GLN A 322 -17.57 4.98 11.38
CA GLN A 322 -16.96 4.20 10.28
C GLN A 322 -18.03 3.49 9.43
N LEU A 323 -19.11 3.02 10.06
CA LEU A 323 -20.26 2.44 9.36
C LEU A 323 -21.03 3.50 8.56
N LEU A 324 -21.27 4.67 9.14
CA LEU A 324 -21.95 5.79 8.45
C LEU A 324 -21.15 6.28 7.23
N LEU A 325 -19.79 6.27 7.30
CA LEU A 325 -18.89 6.59 6.20
C LEU A 325 -18.71 5.44 5.19
N HIS A 326 -19.41 4.33 5.41
CA HIS A 326 -19.36 3.11 4.60
C HIS A 326 -17.91 2.61 4.41
N PHE A 327 -17.15 2.52 5.52
CA PHE A 327 -15.83 1.89 5.54
C PHE A 327 -15.91 0.37 5.79
N TYR A 328 -17.05 -0.12 6.25
CA TYR A 328 -17.36 -1.54 6.48
C TYR A 328 -18.78 -1.85 6.00
N HIS A 329 -19.00 -3.10 5.58
CA HIS A 329 -20.35 -3.60 5.33
C HIS A 329 -21.07 -3.92 6.63
N LEU A 330 -22.37 -3.69 6.65
CA LEU A 330 -23.23 -4.14 7.74
C LEU A 330 -23.40 -5.67 7.67
N LYS A 331 -23.55 -6.30 8.83
CA LYS A 331 -23.96 -7.70 8.92
C LYS A 331 -25.46 -7.82 8.69
N GLU A 332 -26.23 -6.91 9.30
CA GLU A 332 -27.69 -6.82 9.19
C GLU A 332 -28.12 -5.36 9.34
N GLY A 333 -29.31 -5.03 8.82
CA GLY A 333 -29.90 -3.71 8.92
C GLY A 333 -29.53 -2.78 7.76
N ALA A 334 -29.80 -1.48 7.93
CA ALA A 334 -29.51 -0.45 6.94
C ALA A 334 -29.24 0.91 7.60
N ILE A 335 -28.42 1.73 6.95
CA ILE A 335 -28.23 3.15 7.30
C ILE A 335 -28.73 4.00 6.14
N LEU A 336 -29.62 4.94 6.45
CA LEU A 336 -30.22 5.81 5.44
C LEU A 336 -29.87 7.27 5.72
N ILE A 337 -29.65 8.04 4.65
CA ILE A 337 -29.53 9.50 4.68
C ILE A 337 -30.60 10.07 3.75
N ASP A 338 -31.49 10.89 4.28
CA ASP A 338 -32.68 11.40 3.57
C ASP A 338 -33.44 10.27 2.84
N GLY A 339 -33.62 9.13 3.51
CA GLY A 339 -34.29 7.95 2.98
C GLY A 339 -33.49 7.12 1.98
N GLN A 340 -32.30 7.54 1.57
CA GLN A 340 -31.41 6.82 0.65
C GLN A 340 -30.45 5.91 1.42
N ASN A 341 -30.39 4.61 1.07
CA ASN A 341 -29.47 3.67 1.71
C ASN A 341 -28.03 3.96 1.28
N ILE A 342 -27.12 4.05 2.26
CA ILE A 342 -25.70 4.32 2.00
C ILE A 342 -25.01 3.23 1.16
N GLU A 343 -25.55 2.02 1.11
CA GLU A 343 -25.04 0.94 0.26
C GLU A 343 -25.46 1.04 -1.22
N ASP A 344 -26.46 1.88 -1.52
CA ASP A 344 -26.99 2.06 -2.87
C ASP A 344 -26.50 3.36 -3.55
N VAL A 345 -25.65 4.12 -2.84
CA VAL A 345 -25.06 5.35 -3.35
C VAL A 345 -23.55 5.21 -3.53
N THR A 346 -22.95 6.09 -4.36
CA THR A 346 -21.50 6.08 -4.56
C THR A 346 -20.78 6.57 -3.31
N GLN A 347 -19.70 5.90 -2.92
CA GLN A 347 -18.90 6.23 -1.73
C GLN A 347 -18.37 7.67 -1.77
N ASP A 348 -17.97 8.13 -2.96
CA ASP A 348 -17.45 9.50 -3.14
C ASP A 348 -18.52 10.53 -2.84
N SER A 349 -19.75 10.34 -3.33
CA SER A 349 -20.88 11.25 -3.03
C SER A 349 -21.31 11.20 -1.58
N LEU A 350 -21.31 10.02 -0.95
CA LEU A 350 -21.58 9.86 0.47
C LEU A 350 -20.58 10.69 1.30
N ARG A 351 -19.31 10.46 1.06
CA ARG A 351 -18.23 11.14 1.81
C ARG A 351 -18.11 12.62 1.46
N ALA A 352 -18.52 13.06 0.28
CA ALA A 352 -18.61 14.48 -0.05
C ALA A 352 -19.62 15.22 0.82
N ASN A 353 -20.74 14.59 1.18
CA ASN A 353 -21.81 15.16 1.98
C ASN A 353 -21.60 15.04 3.51
N ILE A 354 -20.52 14.41 3.95
CA ILE A 354 -20.18 14.26 5.37
C ILE A 354 -18.84 14.91 5.65
N ALA A 355 -18.78 15.91 6.53
CA ALA A 355 -17.55 16.48 7.03
C ALA A 355 -17.15 15.82 8.34
N LEU A 356 -15.88 15.53 8.55
CA LEU A 356 -15.35 14.88 9.74
C LEU A 356 -14.18 15.67 10.30
N VAL A 357 -14.27 16.06 11.57
CA VAL A 357 -13.14 16.54 12.39
C VAL A 357 -12.67 15.36 13.22
N THR A 358 -11.47 14.84 12.95
CA THR A 358 -10.90 13.69 13.64
C THR A 358 -10.10 14.09 14.86
N GLN A 359 -9.97 13.17 15.83
CA GLN A 359 -9.09 13.30 16.98
C GLN A 359 -7.63 13.52 16.55
N ASP A 360 -7.13 12.65 15.68
CA ASP A 360 -5.81 12.78 15.07
C ASP A 360 -5.88 13.65 13.82
N THR A 361 -5.40 14.88 13.94
CA THR A 361 -5.35 15.84 12.84
C THR A 361 -4.12 15.59 11.97
N SER A 362 -4.15 14.53 11.16
CA SER A 362 -3.10 14.28 10.19
C SER A 362 -3.18 15.25 9.01
N LEU A 363 -2.05 15.86 8.69
CA LEU A 363 -1.89 16.69 7.50
C LEU A 363 -1.05 15.94 6.47
N LEU A 364 -1.42 16.13 5.20
CA LEU A 364 -0.65 15.59 4.08
C LEU A 364 0.69 16.34 3.96
N HIS A 365 1.74 15.66 3.51
CA HIS A 365 3.05 16.27 3.22
C HIS A 365 2.97 17.17 1.98
N ARG A 366 2.25 18.27 2.09
CA ARG A 366 1.95 19.25 1.03
C ARG A 366 1.97 20.65 1.63
N SER A 367 1.72 21.67 0.80
CA SER A 367 1.58 23.03 1.29
C SER A 367 0.37 23.20 2.23
N VAL A 368 0.38 24.26 3.01
CA VAL A 368 -0.78 24.62 3.86
C VAL A 368 -2.02 24.83 2.99
N ALA A 369 -1.89 25.55 1.86
CA ALA A 369 -2.98 25.75 0.91
C ALA A 369 -3.57 24.44 0.38
N GLU A 370 -2.73 23.51 -0.07
CA GLU A 370 -3.18 22.20 -0.57
C GLU A 370 -3.85 21.37 0.52
N ASN A 371 -3.39 21.48 1.77
CA ASN A 371 -4.03 20.80 2.90
C ASN A 371 -5.44 21.34 3.18
N ILE A 372 -5.64 22.64 3.08
CA ILE A 372 -6.96 23.26 3.28
C ILE A 372 -7.88 22.98 2.09
N LYS A 373 -7.38 23.22 0.86
CA LYS A 373 -8.13 22.95 -0.37
C LYS A 373 -8.45 21.49 -0.61
N TYR A 374 -7.84 20.57 0.16
CA TYR A 374 -8.19 19.15 0.10
C TYR A 374 -9.67 18.88 0.45
N GLY A 375 -10.30 19.76 1.24
CA GLY A 375 -11.75 19.72 1.52
C GLY A 375 -12.64 20.01 0.30
N ARG A 376 -12.22 20.94 -0.57
CA ARG A 376 -12.86 21.32 -1.82
C ARG A 376 -11.77 21.82 -2.80
N PRO A 377 -11.26 20.94 -3.69
CA PRO A 377 -10.12 21.25 -4.57
C PRO A 377 -10.36 22.44 -5.50
N ASP A 378 -11.60 22.64 -5.95
CA ASP A 378 -11.98 23.70 -6.89
C ASP A 378 -12.31 25.04 -6.20
N ALA A 379 -12.09 25.14 -4.87
CA ALA A 379 -12.33 26.37 -4.11
C ALA A 379 -11.38 27.49 -4.53
N THR A 380 -11.92 28.71 -4.59
CA THR A 380 -11.12 29.92 -4.84
C THR A 380 -10.21 30.23 -3.65
N ASP A 381 -9.20 31.09 -3.86
CA ASP A 381 -8.35 31.55 -2.77
C ASP A 381 -9.13 32.39 -1.76
N LEU A 382 -10.16 33.09 -2.17
CA LEU A 382 -11.06 33.84 -1.28
C LEU A 382 -11.88 32.90 -0.39
N ASP A 383 -12.41 31.80 -0.94
CA ASP A 383 -13.10 30.78 -0.14
C ASP A 383 -12.16 30.16 0.89
N MET A 384 -10.94 29.85 0.49
CA MET A 384 -9.91 29.30 1.37
C MET A 384 -9.58 30.29 2.51
N GLN A 385 -9.36 31.57 2.18
CA GLN A 385 -9.08 32.59 3.19
C GLN A 385 -10.25 32.78 4.17
N SER A 386 -11.48 32.76 3.66
CA SER A 386 -12.68 32.79 4.52
C SER A 386 -12.72 31.61 5.49
N ALA A 387 -12.47 30.39 4.99
CA ALA A 387 -12.41 29.19 5.83
C ALA A 387 -11.29 29.27 6.89
N VAL A 388 -10.13 29.82 6.53
CA VAL A 388 -8.99 30.06 7.43
C VAL A 388 -9.34 31.06 8.53
N HIS A 389 -10.05 32.13 8.20
CA HIS A 389 -10.52 33.10 9.18
C HIS A 389 -11.51 32.48 10.17
N LYS A 390 -12.51 31.73 9.70
CA LYS A 390 -13.48 31.01 10.54
C LYS A 390 -12.80 30.01 11.48
N ALA A 391 -11.74 29.35 11.01
CA ALA A 391 -10.95 28.41 11.80
C ALA A 391 -9.92 29.08 12.73
N LYS A 392 -9.89 30.41 12.81
CA LYS A 392 -8.90 31.18 13.61
C LYS A 392 -7.44 30.81 13.25
N ALA A 393 -7.18 30.47 12.00
CA ALA A 393 -5.86 30.06 11.52
C ALA A 393 -5.09 31.20 10.83
N ALA A 394 -5.75 32.31 10.50
CA ALA A 394 -5.16 33.48 9.83
C ALA A 394 -4.00 34.12 10.60
N GLU A 395 -3.98 34.01 11.94
CA GLU A 395 -3.00 34.62 12.79
C GLU A 395 -1.59 34.04 12.66
N PHE A 396 -1.49 32.70 12.47
CA PHE A 396 -0.20 32.03 12.47
C PHE A 396 0.27 31.59 11.07
N ILE A 397 -0.64 31.36 10.11
CA ILE A 397 -0.26 30.89 8.77
C ILE A 397 0.78 31.81 8.10
N PRO A 398 0.65 33.16 8.09
CA PRO A 398 1.62 34.04 7.45
C PRO A 398 3.04 33.94 8.03
N GLN A 399 3.18 33.51 9.30
CA GLN A 399 4.46 33.40 10.02
C GLN A 399 5.16 32.05 9.74
N LEU A 400 4.49 31.11 9.07
CA LEU A 400 5.07 29.80 8.75
C LEU A 400 6.14 29.95 7.67
N VAL A 401 7.32 29.39 7.92
CA VAL A 401 8.41 29.31 6.93
C VAL A 401 8.99 27.89 6.99
N ASP A 402 9.09 27.23 5.84
CA ASP A 402 9.68 25.90 5.76
C ASP A 402 11.20 25.94 5.52
N LEU A 403 11.84 24.77 5.57
CA LEU A 403 13.28 24.63 5.39
C LEU A 403 13.81 25.09 4.02
N LYS A 404 12.93 25.29 3.04
CA LYS A 404 13.27 25.80 1.69
C LYS A 404 12.96 27.30 1.54
N GLY A 405 12.54 27.97 2.61
CA GLY A 405 12.21 29.40 2.60
C GLY A 405 10.83 29.74 2.05
N ARG A 406 9.96 28.76 1.77
CA ARG A 406 8.57 29.01 1.36
C ARG A 406 7.78 29.43 2.59
N SER A 407 6.95 30.47 2.46
CA SER A 407 6.23 31.10 3.57
C SER A 407 4.71 31.02 3.43
N GLY A 408 4.01 31.19 4.53
CA GLY A 408 2.56 31.29 4.58
C GLY A 408 1.85 30.06 4.03
N TYR A 409 0.95 30.27 3.10
CA TYR A 409 0.16 29.22 2.45
C TYR A 409 1.00 28.24 1.63
N GLU A 410 2.15 28.69 1.10
CA GLU A 410 3.06 27.86 0.31
C GLU A 410 4.01 27.01 1.15
N ALA A 411 4.11 27.28 2.47
CA ALA A 411 4.94 26.52 3.38
C ALA A 411 4.50 25.05 3.38
N GLN A 412 5.46 24.14 3.18
CA GLN A 412 5.19 22.69 3.23
C GLN A 412 5.08 22.23 4.68
N VAL A 413 4.09 21.41 4.98
CA VAL A 413 3.90 20.75 6.28
C VAL A 413 4.27 19.28 6.20
N GLY A 414 4.65 18.66 7.33
CA GLY A 414 5.00 17.25 7.40
C GLY A 414 6.39 16.99 7.98
N GLU A 415 6.94 15.77 7.83
CA GLU A 415 8.19 15.35 8.48
C GLU A 415 9.41 16.23 8.15
N ARG A 416 9.46 16.79 6.95
CA ARG A 416 10.55 17.69 6.47
C ARG A 416 10.08 19.12 6.22
N GLY A 417 8.88 19.47 6.70
CA GLY A 417 8.30 20.79 6.56
C GLY A 417 8.27 21.55 7.88
N VAL A 418 7.32 22.50 7.97
CA VAL A 418 7.10 23.28 9.19
C VAL A 418 6.58 22.35 10.29
N LYS A 419 7.18 22.48 11.48
CA LYS A 419 6.67 21.83 12.69
C LYS A 419 5.52 22.64 13.24
N LEU A 420 4.31 22.17 13.04
CA LEU A 420 3.11 22.78 13.61
C LEU A 420 2.83 22.26 15.02
N SER A 421 2.34 23.12 15.91
CA SER A 421 1.79 22.69 17.20
C SER A 421 0.51 21.86 17.00
N GLY A 422 0.07 21.13 18.02
CA GLY A 422 -1.19 20.37 17.98
C GLY A 422 -2.38 21.26 17.59
N GLY A 423 -2.50 22.42 18.23
CA GLY A 423 -3.57 23.38 17.95
C GLY A 423 -3.49 24.02 16.56
N GLN A 424 -2.28 24.25 16.02
CA GLN A 424 -2.12 24.75 14.66
C GLN A 424 -2.56 23.69 13.63
N ARG A 425 -2.17 22.43 13.81
CA ARG A 425 -2.64 21.32 12.95
C ARG A 425 -4.16 21.21 12.99
N GLN A 426 -4.75 21.30 14.17
CA GLN A 426 -6.19 21.19 14.33
C GLN A 426 -6.93 22.34 13.65
N ARG A 427 -6.47 23.60 13.79
CA ARG A 427 -7.08 24.75 13.11
C ARG A 427 -6.99 24.65 11.58
N ILE A 428 -5.89 24.10 11.02
CA ILE A 428 -5.80 23.80 9.58
C ILE A 428 -6.80 22.71 9.19
N ALA A 429 -6.97 21.65 9.99
CA ALA A 429 -7.96 20.61 9.73
C ALA A 429 -9.39 21.15 9.82
N ILE A 430 -9.70 22.04 10.78
CA ILE A 430 -11.00 22.72 10.87
C ILE A 430 -11.23 23.63 9.66
N ALA A 431 -10.22 24.36 9.18
CA ALA A 431 -10.32 25.18 7.97
C ALA A 431 -10.66 24.32 6.74
N ARG A 432 -10.09 23.11 6.62
CA ARG A 432 -10.45 22.13 5.60
C ARG A 432 -11.94 21.75 5.66
N VAL A 433 -12.47 21.56 6.86
CA VAL A 433 -13.88 21.19 7.07
C VAL A 433 -14.82 22.36 6.78
N PHE A 434 -14.46 23.60 7.17
CA PHE A 434 -15.20 24.80 6.77
C PHE A 434 -15.27 24.95 5.26
N LEU A 435 -14.15 24.72 4.58
CA LEU A 435 -14.09 24.83 3.12
C LEU A 435 -14.90 23.75 2.41
N LYS A 436 -14.98 22.55 2.99
CA LYS A 436 -15.81 21.45 2.48
C LYS A 436 -17.30 21.76 2.55
N ASP A 437 -17.75 22.41 3.60
CA ASP A 437 -19.13 22.88 3.85
C ASP A 437 -20.22 21.82 3.61
N ALA A 438 -20.02 20.62 4.15
CA ALA A 438 -20.96 19.50 4.01
C ALA A 438 -22.18 19.66 4.96
N PRO A 439 -23.38 19.17 4.58
CA PRO A 439 -24.61 19.28 5.37
C PRO A 439 -24.60 18.42 6.65
N ILE A 440 -23.80 17.35 6.68
CA ILE A 440 -23.64 16.48 7.84
C ILE A 440 -22.24 16.68 8.42
N LEU A 441 -22.15 16.91 9.72
CA LEU A 441 -20.91 17.12 10.43
C LEU A 441 -20.69 16.07 11.51
N ILE A 442 -19.52 15.47 11.51
CA ILE A 442 -19.08 14.56 12.56
C ILE A 442 -17.90 15.16 13.30
N LEU A 443 -18.00 15.23 14.63
CA LEU A 443 -16.94 15.69 15.51
C LEU A 443 -16.44 14.52 16.36
N ASP A 444 -15.20 14.07 16.16
CA ASP A 444 -14.59 13.00 16.94
C ASP A 444 -13.47 13.58 17.81
N GLU A 445 -13.74 13.79 19.10
CA GLU A 445 -12.81 14.23 20.15
C GLU A 445 -11.91 15.46 19.78
N ALA A 446 -12.51 16.48 19.19
CA ALA A 446 -11.81 17.58 18.52
C ALA A 446 -10.93 18.49 19.41
N THR A 447 -10.75 18.27 20.74
CA THR A 447 -10.10 19.24 21.64
C THR A 447 -9.17 18.64 22.72
N SER A 448 -8.64 17.42 22.57
CA SER A 448 -7.74 16.81 23.57
C SER A 448 -6.34 17.46 23.57
N ALA A 449 -5.80 17.80 24.75
CA ALA A 449 -4.42 18.23 25.03
C ALA A 449 -3.96 19.57 24.41
N LEU A 450 -4.77 20.63 24.53
CA LEU A 450 -4.45 21.98 24.06
C LEU A 450 -4.40 22.99 25.21
N ASP A 451 -3.65 24.07 25.02
CA ASP A 451 -3.65 25.23 25.93
C ASP A 451 -5.04 25.88 25.98
N SER A 452 -5.45 26.38 27.14
CA SER A 452 -6.81 26.91 27.39
C SER A 452 -7.27 27.98 26.39
N GLU A 453 -6.37 28.85 25.94
CA GLU A 453 -6.67 29.92 25.00
C GLU A 453 -6.92 29.38 23.57
N VAL A 454 -6.08 28.44 23.12
CA VAL A 454 -6.23 27.74 21.84
C VAL A 454 -7.49 26.87 21.83
N GLU A 455 -7.81 26.26 22.98
CA GLU A 455 -9.04 25.47 23.16
C GLU A 455 -10.30 26.32 22.99
N ALA A 456 -10.35 27.50 23.62
CA ALA A 456 -11.48 28.42 23.49
C ALA A 456 -11.69 28.88 22.04
N ALA A 457 -10.60 29.18 21.32
CA ALA A 457 -10.66 29.56 19.91
C ALA A 457 -11.19 28.41 19.02
N ILE A 458 -10.75 27.18 19.27
CA ILE A 458 -11.21 25.99 18.57
C ILE A 458 -12.69 25.72 18.87
N GLN A 459 -13.11 25.79 20.14
CA GLN A 459 -14.50 25.59 20.53
C GLN A 459 -15.42 26.61 19.87
N SER A 460 -15.04 27.91 19.83
CA SER A 460 -15.77 28.92 19.08
C SER A 460 -15.91 28.54 17.59
N SER A 461 -14.82 28.11 16.94
CA SER A 461 -14.86 27.69 15.54
C SER A 461 -15.73 26.45 15.31
N LEU A 462 -15.75 25.49 16.25
CA LEU A 462 -16.62 24.31 16.17
C LEU A 462 -18.09 24.69 16.32
N ASN A 463 -18.43 25.64 17.19
CA ASN A 463 -19.80 26.14 17.35
C ASN A 463 -20.28 26.79 16.04
N ASP A 464 -19.45 27.63 15.41
CA ASP A 464 -19.77 28.23 14.11
C ASP A 464 -19.95 27.18 13.01
N LEU A 465 -19.15 26.09 13.06
CA LEU A 465 -19.22 25.00 12.10
C LEU A 465 -20.49 24.17 12.22
N MET A 466 -21.10 24.08 13.41
CA MET A 466 -22.31 23.32 13.70
C MET A 466 -23.62 24.04 13.27
N VAL A 467 -23.53 25.30 12.85
CA VAL A 467 -24.72 26.06 12.46
C VAL A 467 -25.33 25.47 11.20
N ASP A 468 -26.65 25.28 11.17
CA ASP A 468 -27.45 24.78 10.06
C ASP A 468 -27.02 23.38 9.53
N LYS A 469 -26.43 22.55 10.38
CA LYS A 469 -25.99 21.19 10.01
C LYS A 469 -26.57 20.13 10.94
N THR A 470 -26.73 18.92 10.40
CA THR A 470 -26.95 17.73 11.24
C THR A 470 -25.62 17.31 11.84
N VAL A 471 -25.53 17.22 13.17
CA VAL A 471 -24.27 17.02 13.88
C VAL A 471 -24.27 15.74 14.69
N ILE A 472 -23.20 14.95 14.55
CA ILE A 472 -22.91 13.81 15.42
C ILE A 472 -21.59 14.12 16.13
N ALA A 473 -21.62 14.34 17.43
CA ALA A 473 -20.41 14.58 18.24
C ALA A 473 -20.09 13.37 19.11
N ILE A 474 -18.92 12.76 18.92
CA ILE A 474 -18.35 11.84 19.92
C ILE A 474 -17.58 12.69 20.90
N ALA A 475 -18.12 12.83 22.09
CA ALA A 475 -17.57 13.78 23.04
C ALA A 475 -16.83 13.06 24.17
N HIS A 476 -15.61 13.47 24.37
CA HIS A 476 -14.81 13.20 25.57
C HIS A 476 -14.78 14.41 26.51
N ARG A 477 -15.26 15.59 26.06
CA ARG A 477 -15.33 16.80 26.90
C ARG A 477 -16.76 17.25 27.14
N LEU A 478 -17.01 17.59 28.39
CA LEU A 478 -18.34 17.95 28.92
C LEU A 478 -18.89 19.23 28.29
N SER A 479 -18.03 20.20 27.95
CA SER A 479 -18.44 21.47 27.34
C SER A 479 -19.07 21.31 25.95
N THR A 480 -18.62 20.33 25.17
CA THR A 480 -19.19 20.01 23.87
C THR A 480 -20.52 19.28 24.00
N ILE A 481 -20.65 18.40 25.02
CA ILE A 481 -21.87 17.59 25.26
C ILE A 481 -23.04 18.45 25.70
N ALA A 482 -22.78 19.43 26.55
CA ALA A 482 -23.84 20.28 27.13
C ALA A 482 -24.59 21.13 26.09
N GLN A 483 -24.05 21.31 24.89
CA GLN A 483 -24.64 22.09 23.80
C GLN A 483 -25.43 21.24 22.78
N MET A 484 -25.50 19.92 22.98
CA MET A 484 -26.22 19.01 22.09
C MET A 484 -27.71 18.96 22.44
N ASP A 485 -28.54 18.89 21.39
CA ASP A 485 -29.99 18.80 21.55
C ASP A 485 -30.39 17.50 22.25
N ARG A 486 -29.68 16.41 21.95
CA ARG A 486 -29.91 15.09 22.51
C ARG A 486 -28.62 14.31 22.68
N LEU A 487 -28.56 13.50 23.74
CA LEU A 487 -27.44 12.61 24.03
C LEU A 487 -27.85 11.16 23.90
N ILE A 488 -26.96 10.36 23.33
CA ILE A 488 -27.11 8.93 23.16
C ILE A 488 -25.99 8.24 23.95
N VAL A 489 -26.36 7.49 24.97
CA VAL A 489 -25.41 6.70 25.75
C VAL A 489 -25.31 5.32 25.15
N LEU A 490 -24.12 5.02 24.63
CA LEU A 490 -23.80 3.71 24.03
C LEU A 490 -23.11 2.83 25.07
N ASP A 491 -23.62 1.63 25.28
CA ASP A 491 -22.99 0.60 26.10
C ASP A 491 -23.12 -0.75 25.40
N GLU A 492 -22.01 -1.48 25.29
CA GLU A 492 -21.94 -2.79 24.62
C GLU A 492 -22.61 -2.85 23.23
N GLY A 493 -22.46 -1.79 22.44
CA GLY A 493 -23.00 -1.71 21.07
C GLY A 493 -24.50 -1.41 20.96
N ARG A 494 -25.19 -1.10 22.07
CA ARG A 494 -26.61 -0.76 22.13
C ARG A 494 -26.84 0.60 22.78
N ILE A 495 -28.00 1.21 22.51
CA ILE A 495 -28.42 2.44 23.19
C ILE A 495 -28.91 2.05 24.59
N ALA A 496 -28.13 2.46 25.61
CA ALA A 496 -28.50 2.24 27.00
C ALA A 496 -29.43 3.36 27.54
N GLU A 497 -29.10 4.61 27.18
CA GLU A 497 -29.87 5.79 27.63
C GLU A 497 -29.93 6.81 26.49
N GLN A 498 -30.99 7.58 26.42
CA GLN A 498 -31.13 8.75 25.54
C GLN A 498 -31.97 9.85 26.21
N GLY A 499 -31.66 11.10 25.92
CA GLY A 499 -32.34 12.26 26.44
C GLY A 499 -31.49 13.51 26.41
N THR A 500 -31.97 14.61 26.95
CA THR A 500 -31.19 15.85 27.16
C THR A 500 -30.17 15.67 28.30
N HIS A 501 -29.21 16.58 28.39
CA HIS A 501 -28.23 16.59 29.49
C HIS A 501 -28.93 16.54 30.87
N GLU A 502 -29.92 17.40 31.08
CA GLU A 502 -30.67 17.50 32.35
C GLU A 502 -31.41 16.22 32.68
N GLU A 503 -32.12 15.66 31.70
CA GLU A 503 -32.87 14.40 31.86
C GLU A 503 -31.94 13.23 32.25
N LEU A 504 -30.77 13.12 31.61
CA LEU A 504 -29.85 12.03 31.87
C LEU A 504 -29.13 12.18 33.21
N ILE A 505 -28.83 13.40 33.65
CA ILE A 505 -28.32 13.65 34.99
C ILE A 505 -29.37 13.27 36.05
N ALA A 506 -30.66 13.65 35.85
CA ALA A 506 -31.75 13.33 36.78
C ALA A 506 -31.98 11.83 36.89
N LYS A 507 -31.80 11.06 35.80
CA LYS A 507 -31.91 9.58 35.79
C LYS A 507 -30.87 8.88 36.66
N ASN A 508 -29.77 9.54 36.99
CA ASN A 508 -28.65 9.03 37.80
C ASN A 508 -28.06 7.69 37.26
N GLY A 509 -28.13 7.48 35.94
CA GLY A 509 -27.72 6.30 35.22
C GLY A 509 -26.22 6.31 34.80
N ILE A 510 -25.92 5.64 33.68
CA ILE A 510 -24.55 5.53 33.14
C ILE A 510 -23.99 6.93 32.82
N TYR A 511 -24.79 7.78 32.18
CA TYR A 511 -24.38 9.14 31.85
C TYR A 511 -24.00 9.96 33.07
N ALA A 512 -24.84 9.96 34.11
CA ALA A 512 -24.59 10.70 35.34
C ALA A 512 -23.31 10.21 36.06
N GLN A 513 -23.03 8.90 35.99
CA GLN A 513 -21.78 8.34 36.52
C GLN A 513 -20.56 8.79 35.74
N LEU A 514 -20.62 8.81 34.39
CA LEU A 514 -19.54 9.30 33.54
C LEU A 514 -19.30 10.79 33.77
N TRP A 515 -20.37 11.58 33.90
CA TRP A 515 -20.33 12.99 34.21
C TRP A 515 -19.64 13.26 35.55
N LYS A 516 -20.06 12.59 36.62
CA LYS A 516 -19.45 12.72 37.96
C LYS A 516 -17.95 12.41 37.98
N ARG A 517 -17.52 11.40 37.21
CA ARG A 517 -16.10 11.04 37.10
C ARG A 517 -15.27 12.11 36.41
N GLN A 518 -15.81 12.81 35.44
CA GLN A 518 -15.10 13.87 34.72
C GLN A 518 -15.14 15.22 35.47
N THR A 519 -16.21 15.53 36.21
CA THR A 519 -16.35 16.76 37.00
C THR A 519 -15.84 16.61 38.41
N GLY A 520 -15.88 15.42 38.97
CA GLY A 520 -15.54 15.14 40.38
C GLY A 520 -14.05 15.32 40.73
N GLY A 521 -13.15 15.38 39.73
CA GLY A 521 -11.76 15.76 39.95
C GLY A 521 -11.54 17.24 40.30
N PHE A 522 -12.52 18.11 40.01
CA PHE A 522 -12.45 19.55 40.28
C PHE A 522 -13.21 20.01 41.55
N LEU A 523 -14.01 19.11 42.17
CA LEU A 523 -14.88 19.46 43.30
C LEU A 523 -14.41 18.98 44.68
N ILE A 524 -13.25 18.30 44.76
CA ILE A 524 -12.70 17.80 46.04
C ILE A 524 -11.90 18.86 46.81
N GLU A 525 -11.58 20.04 46.24
CA GLU A 525 -10.82 21.09 46.94
C GLU A 525 -11.67 22.19 47.64
N GLN A 526 -13.00 22.07 47.71
CA GLN A 526 -13.84 23.05 48.41
C GLN A 526 -14.66 22.46 49.57
N LYS A 527 -14.14 21.51 50.32
CA LYS A 527 -14.70 21.18 51.65
C LYS A 527 -13.60 20.74 52.61
N VAL A 528 -12.75 21.66 53.03
CA VAL A 528 -12.14 21.68 54.35
C VAL A 528 -11.86 23.14 54.67
N VAL A 529 -12.74 23.80 55.36
CA VAL A 529 -12.68 24.55 56.62
C VAL A 529 -14.09 25.03 56.95
#